data_10c4c368702526220975eab720d33eab
#
_entry.id   10c4c368702526220975eab720d33eab
#
_cell.length_a   1.000
_cell.length_b   1.000
_cell.length_c   1.000
_cell.angle_alpha   90.00
_cell.angle_beta   90.00
_cell.angle_gamma   90.00
#
_symmetry.space_group_name_H-M   'P 1'
#
loop_
_entity.id
_entity.type
_entity.pdbx_description
1 polymer ?
#
loop_
_entity_poly.entity_id
_entity_poly.type
_entity_poly.pdbx_seq_one_letter_code
_entity_poly.pdbx_strand_id
1 'polypeptide(L)'
;MDLSSQDIKFLPGVGPKKADLLNKELGIRSAEDLLRHYPYKYVDRSRFYYLHEISEDMPFIQVKGQIIRFEKVGEGHTQRLTAIFTDGRETIELVWFKGVKYVIDKYKTGIQYVVFGKPSAFNGRFNIVHPEIELVSQLPPPEQMGLQPFYNTSEKMKNSFLNSKMLQRIIFPVIQSIKPGIPDTLPAYLLQKFALMNLTESLVNVHFPKNANALNKARQRLKFEELFYIQLNILQQTKWRDQHFKGFVFGQIGHYFNTFFKDFLPFELTGAQKRVLREIRIDVASGRQINRLLKAMWEVEKLS
;
A
#
# COMPACT_ATOMS: atom_id res chain seq x y z
N MET A 1 -3.77 25.93 -4.45
CA MET A 1 -4.04 25.58 -3.04
C MET A 1 -2.77 24.89 -2.52
N ASP A 2 -2.17 25.41 -1.50
CA ASP A 2 -0.98 24.80 -0.91
C ASP A 2 -1.41 23.76 0.16
N LEU A 3 -1.35 22.50 -0.22
CA LEU A 3 -1.75 21.37 0.63
C LEU A 3 -0.76 21.09 1.78
N SER A 4 0.50 21.51 1.61
CA SER A 4 1.55 21.31 2.60
C SER A 4 1.40 22.23 3.80
N SER A 5 0.84 23.42 3.61
CA SER A 5 0.57 24.40 4.67
C SER A 5 -0.77 24.16 5.39
N GLN A 6 -1.65 23.32 4.84
CA GLN A 6 -2.96 23.04 5.42
C GLN A 6 -2.86 21.97 6.53
N ASP A 7 -2.90 22.41 7.79
CA ASP A 7 -2.87 21.51 8.96
C ASP A 7 -4.17 20.66 9.01
N ILE A 8 -3.99 19.34 9.19
CA ILE A 8 -5.10 18.36 9.23
C ILE A 8 -6.12 18.62 10.32
N LYS A 9 -5.76 19.31 11.39
CA LYS A 9 -6.72 19.62 12.48
C LYS A 9 -7.93 20.42 12.04
N PHE A 10 -7.79 21.17 10.94
CA PHE A 10 -8.87 21.98 10.36
C PHE A 10 -9.71 21.22 9.33
N LEU A 11 -9.34 19.98 9.00
CA LEU A 11 -10.14 19.16 8.09
C LEU A 11 -11.44 18.69 8.76
N PRO A 12 -12.55 18.62 8.00
CA PRO A 12 -13.83 18.15 8.52
C PRO A 12 -13.71 16.76 9.16
N GLY A 13 -14.15 16.62 10.39
CA GLY A 13 -14.16 15.35 11.12
C GLY A 13 -12.85 14.95 11.79
N VAL A 14 -11.80 15.77 11.72
CA VAL A 14 -10.51 15.50 12.40
C VAL A 14 -10.46 16.09 13.79
N GLY A 15 -10.34 17.40 13.92
CA GLY A 15 -10.16 18.09 15.19
C GLY A 15 -8.83 17.77 15.90
N PRO A 16 -8.49 18.50 17.00
CA PRO A 16 -7.15 18.41 17.61
C PRO A 16 -6.74 17.03 18.09
N LYS A 17 -7.65 16.28 18.75
CA LYS A 17 -7.33 14.95 19.30
C LYS A 17 -7.00 13.93 18.23
N LYS A 18 -7.74 13.93 17.12
CA LYS A 18 -7.47 13.00 16.00
C LYS A 18 -6.25 13.43 15.20
N ALA A 19 -6.02 14.73 15.02
CA ALA A 19 -4.82 15.26 14.38
C ALA A 19 -3.56 14.86 15.14
N ASP A 20 -3.55 15.00 16.48
CA ASP A 20 -2.44 14.55 17.31
C ASP A 20 -2.18 13.05 17.18
N LEU A 21 -3.23 12.23 17.14
CA LEU A 21 -3.11 10.79 16.97
C LEU A 21 -2.59 10.42 15.57
N LEU A 22 -3.08 11.06 14.50
CA LEU A 22 -2.60 10.86 13.12
C LEU A 22 -1.12 11.23 13.00
N ASN A 23 -0.71 12.33 13.63
CA ASN A 23 0.69 12.72 13.65
C ASN A 23 1.58 11.71 14.40
N LYS A 24 1.18 11.29 15.61
CA LYS A 24 1.97 10.36 16.44
C LYS A 24 2.09 8.97 15.84
N GLU A 25 1.02 8.44 15.25
CA GLU A 25 0.97 7.05 14.78
C GLU A 25 1.38 6.91 13.30
N LEU A 26 1.16 7.93 12.47
CA LEU A 26 1.40 7.86 11.02
C LEU A 26 2.28 9.00 10.48
N GLY A 27 2.68 9.97 11.31
CA GLY A 27 3.46 11.13 10.87
C GLY A 27 2.68 12.14 10.02
N ILE A 28 1.34 12.03 9.95
CA ILE A 28 0.49 12.87 9.12
C ILE A 28 0.20 14.18 9.84
N ARG A 29 0.60 15.33 9.25
CA ARG A 29 0.44 16.68 9.80
C ARG A 29 -0.33 17.61 8.87
N SER A 30 -0.18 17.41 7.56
CA SER A 30 -0.77 18.25 6.52
C SER A 30 -1.78 17.49 5.65
N ALA A 31 -2.58 18.22 4.88
CA ALA A 31 -3.46 17.63 3.88
C ALA A 31 -2.64 16.87 2.80
N GLU A 32 -1.43 17.32 2.49
CA GLU A 32 -0.53 16.63 1.58
C GLU A 32 -0.09 15.29 2.15
N ASP A 33 0.36 15.22 3.40
CA ASP A 33 0.74 13.96 4.06
C ASP A 33 -0.42 12.97 4.05
N LEU A 34 -1.63 13.45 4.27
CA LEU A 34 -2.84 12.63 4.24
C LEU A 34 -3.09 12.04 2.84
N LEU A 35 -2.90 12.81 1.77
CA LEU A 35 -3.03 12.34 0.39
C LEU A 35 -1.88 11.39 -0.02
N ARG A 36 -0.72 11.48 0.63
CA ARG A 36 0.41 10.57 0.43
C ARG A 36 0.30 9.29 1.28
N HIS A 37 -0.63 9.23 2.20
CA HIS A 37 -0.92 8.00 2.95
C HIS A 37 -1.76 7.04 2.10
N TYR A 38 -1.09 6.30 1.21
CA TYR A 38 -1.74 5.42 0.23
C TYR A 38 -2.35 4.17 0.86
N PRO A 39 -3.47 3.66 0.28
CA PRO A 39 -4.03 2.38 0.70
C PRO A 39 -3.06 1.22 0.46
N TYR A 40 -2.95 0.30 1.41
CA TYR A 40 -2.12 -0.89 1.26
C TYR A 40 -2.81 -2.02 0.49
N LYS A 41 -4.15 -2.06 0.51
CA LYS A 41 -4.95 -3.02 -0.25
C LYS A 41 -6.28 -2.41 -0.70
N TYR A 42 -6.91 -3.09 -1.65
CA TYR A 42 -8.24 -2.76 -2.13
C TYR A 42 -9.09 -4.02 -2.09
N VAL A 43 -10.36 -3.86 -1.74
CA VAL A 43 -11.34 -4.92 -1.75
C VAL A 43 -12.44 -4.55 -2.72
N ASP A 44 -12.73 -5.45 -3.64
CA ASP A 44 -13.81 -5.26 -4.59
C ASP A 44 -15.16 -5.48 -3.90
N ARG A 45 -16.00 -4.44 -3.88
CA ARG A 45 -17.36 -4.46 -3.37
C ARG A 45 -18.40 -4.35 -4.47
N SER A 46 -18.03 -4.56 -5.71
CA SER A 46 -18.99 -4.52 -6.83
C SER A 46 -19.86 -5.77 -6.91
N ARG A 47 -19.36 -6.90 -6.37
CA ARG A 47 -20.05 -8.19 -6.43
C ARG A 47 -20.72 -8.54 -5.10
N PHE A 48 -21.99 -8.91 -5.19
CA PHE A 48 -22.70 -9.62 -4.12
C PHE A 48 -22.60 -11.13 -4.34
N TYR A 49 -22.31 -11.85 -3.27
CA TYR A 49 -22.29 -13.31 -3.26
C TYR A 49 -23.57 -13.84 -2.61
N TYR A 50 -23.99 -15.02 -3.04
CA TYR A 50 -24.99 -15.80 -2.33
C TYR A 50 -24.31 -16.70 -1.28
N LEU A 51 -25.05 -17.08 -0.22
CA LEU A 51 -24.48 -17.87 0.87
C LEU A 51 -24.02 -19.26 0.41
N HIS A 52 -24.68 -19.87 -0.58
CA HIS A 52 -24.28 -21.15 -1.17
C HIS A 52 -22.97 -21.09 -1.99
N GLU A 53 -22.51 -19.90 -2.37
CA GLU A 53 -21.24 -19.72 -3.08
C GLU A 53 -20.04 -19.68 -2.13
N ILE A 54 -20.27 -19.60 -0.80
CA ILE A 54 -19.21 -19.38 0.19
C ILE A 54 -18.33 -20.64 0.33
N SER A 55 -17.00 -20.42 0.30
CA SER A 55 -15.97 -21.41 0.59
C SER A 55 -14.94 -20.88 1.58
N GLU A 56 -14.14 -21.78 2.20
CA GLU A 56 -13.17 -21.42 3.24
C GLU A 56 -12.07 -20.45 2.76
N ASP A 57 -11.66 -20.57 1.49
CA ASP A 57 -10.57 -19.78 0.92
C ASP A 57 -11.01 -18.44 0.36
N MET A 58 -12.28 -18.08 0.50
CA MET A 58 -12.76 -16.82 -0.03
C MET A 58 -12.15 -15.62 0.68
N PRO A 59 -11.80 -14.55 -0.08
CA PRO A 59 -11.41 -13.27 0.48
C PRO A 59 -12.60 -12.62 1.20
N PHE A 60 -12.52 -11.31 1.47
CA PHE A 60 -13.68 -10.56 1.95
C PHE A 60 -14.81 -10.62 0.93
N ILE A 61 -16.01 -10.96 1.39
CA ILE A 61 -17.23 -11.07 0.59
C ILE A 61 -18.29 -10.10 1.08
N GLN A 62 -19.27 -9.88 0.23
CA GLN A 62 -20.43 -9.05 0.48
C GLN A 62 -21.70 -9.85 0.17
N VAL A 63 -22.60 -9.96 1.16
CA VAL A 63 -23.84 -10.73 1.05
C VAL A 63 -25.02 -9.82 1.42
N LYS A 64 -26.07 -9.86 0.62
CA LYS A 64 -27.33 -9.17 0.88
C LYS A 64 -28.32 -10.12 1.55
N GLY A 65 -28.97 -9.68 2.61
CA GLY A 65 -29.94 -10.50 3.32
C GLY A 65 -30.49 -9.83 4.57
N GLN A 66 -31.03 -10.61 5.49
CA GLN A 66 -31.65 -10.12 6.71
C GLN A 66 -31.21 -10.91 7.95
N ILE A 67 -31.21 -10.29 9.09
CA ILE A 67 -31.00 -10.94 10.39
C ILE A 67 -32.32 -11.58 10.82
N ILE A 68 -32.30 -12.89 11.09
CA ILE A 68 -33.46 -13.64 11.57
C ILE A 68 -33.61 -13.47 13.08
N ARG A 69 -32.51 -13.71 13.83
CA ARG A 69 -32.48 -13.67 15.28
C ARG A 69 -31.09 -13.41 15.82
N PHE A 70 -31.05 -12.96 17.08
CA PHE A 70 -29.83 -12.81 17.86
C PHE A 70 -29.79 -13.85 18.98
N GLU A 71 -28.64 -14.44 19.23
CA GLU A 71 -28.37 -15.39 20.29
C GLU A 71 -27.16 -14.94 21.09
N LYS A 72 -27.29 -14.93 22.44
CA LYS A 72 -26.14 -14.73 23.32
C LYS A 72 -25.61 -16.09 23.71
N VAL A 73 -24.34 -16.36 23.43
CA VAL A 73 -23.69 -17.63 23.71
C VAL A 73 -22.55 -17.42 24.69
N GLY A 74 -22.49 -18.23 25.76
CA GLY A 74 -21.50 -18.15 26.83
C GLY A 74 -21.91 -17.21 27.97
N GLU A 75 -21.16 -17.27 29.08
CA GLU A 75 -21.37 -16.47 30.28
C GLU A 75 -20.15 -15.65 30.64
N GLY A 76 -20.33 -14.52 31.34
CA GLY A 76 -19.25 -13.68 31.85
C GLY A 76 -18.36 -13.10 30.74
N HIS A 77 -17.06 -13.26 30.90
CA HIS A 77 -16.06 -12.71 29.97
C HIS A 77 -15.97 -13.46 28.63
N THR A 78 -16.54 -14.66 28.53
CA THR A 78 -16.59 -15.48 27.30
C THR A 78 -17.86 -15.23 26.50
N GLN A 79 -18.73 -14.31 26.92
CA GLN A 79 -19.98 -14.02 26.24
C GLN A 79 -19.73 -13.45 24.85
N ARG A 80 -20.31 -14.10 23.84
CA ARG A 80 -20.35 -13.61 22.46
C ARG A 80 -21.78 -13.43 21.98
N LEU A 81 -21.99 -12.53 21.05
CA LEU A 81 -23.24 -12.38 20.35
C LEU A 81 -23.13 -13.09 18.99
N THR A 82 -24.09 -13.93 18.69
CA THR A 82 -24.26 -14.53 17.38
C THR A 82 -25.59 -14.05 16.79
N ALA A 83 -25.59 -13.66 15.51
CA ALA A 83 -26.80 -13.40 14.77
C ALA A 83 -26.89 -14.39 13.61
N ILE A 84 -28.08 -14.98 13.42
CA ILE A 84 -28.37 -15.81 12.26
C ILE A 84 -28.81 -14.88 11.12
N PHE A 85 -28.04 -14.87 10.05
CA PHE A 85 -28.28 -14.07 8.85
C PHE A 85 -28.64 -14.97 7.67
N THR A 86 -29.58 -14.53 6.84
CA THR A 86 -30.03 -15.30 5.66
C THR A 86 -30.13 -14.44 4.42
N ASP A 87 -29.80 -15.03 3.28
CA ASP A 87 -30.08 -14.47 1.93
C ASP A 87 -31.45 -14.91 1.37
N GLY A 88 -32.23 -15.65 2.18
CA GLY A 88 -33.51 -16.22 1.80
C GLY A 88 -33.46 -17.71 1.34
N ARG A 89 -32.25 -18.24 1.14
CA ARG A 89 -31.99 -19.65 0.77
C ARG A 89 -31.24 -20.40 1.85
N GLU A 90 -30.14 -19.81 2.29
CA GLU A 90 -29.25 -20.38 3.31
C GLU A 90 -29.03 -19.43 4.48
N THR A 91 -28.27 -19.87 5.47
CA THR A 91 -27.98 -19.11 6.66
C THR A 91 -26.49 -19.11 6.98
N ILE A 92 -26.00 -18.01 7.55
CA ILE A 92 -24.65 -17.87 8.07
C ILE A 92 -24.67 -17.23 9.46
N GLU A 93 -23.69 -17.55 10.30
CA GLU A 93 -23.53 -16.94 11.60
C GLU A 93 -22.69 -15.66 11.53
N LEU A 94 -23.19 -14.56 12.09
CA LEU A 94 -22.44 -13.33 12.30
C LEU A 94 -22.06 -13.26 13.77
N VAL A 95 -20.76 -13.12 14.08
CA VAL A 95 -20.24 -13.27 15.44
C VAL A 95 -19.58 -12.02 15.94
N TRP A 96 -19.91 -11.57 17.18
CA TRP A 96 -19.25 -10.45 17.86
C TRP A 96 -18.80 -10.88 19.26
N PHE A 97 -17.54 -10.64 19.55
CA PHE A 97 -16.95 -10.84 20.88
C PHE A 97 -16.94 -9.57 21.74
N LYS A 98 -17.20 -8.39 21.13
CA LYS A 98 -17.22 -7.08 21.80
C LYS A 98 -18.37 -6.24 21.27
N GLY A 99 -18.86 -5.29 22.10
CA GLY A 99 -19.89 -4.35 21.68
C GLY A 99 -21.30 -4.94 21.55
N VAL A 100 -21.61 -6.02 22.26
CA VAL A 100 -22.88 -6.77 22.18
C VAL A 100 -24.11 -5.87 22.30
N LYS A 101 -24.15 -5.00 23.30
CA LYS A 101 -25.28 -4.06 23.48
C LYS A 101 -25.46 -3.15 22.26
N TYR A 102 -24.37 -2.55 21.79
CA TYR A 102 -24.38 -1.67 20.61
C TYR A 102 -24.91 -2.37 19.37
N VAL A 103 -24.52 -3.64 19.13
CA VAL A 103 -24.96 -4.42 17.96
C VAL A 103 -26.47 -4.66 18.03
N ILE A 104 -26.99 -5.11 19.19
CA ILE A 104 -28.43 -5.40 19.38
C ILE A 104 -29.27 -4.12 19.24
N ASP A 105 -28.77 -2.99 19.77
CA ASP A 105 -29.50 -1.71 19.69
C ASP A 105 -29.54 -1.18 18.26
N LYS A 106 -28.46 -1.37 17.50
CA LYS A 106 -28.27 -0.81 16.16
C LYS A 106 -28.94 -1.62 15.07
N TYR A 107 -28.89 -2.94 15.13
CA TYR A 107 -29.40 -3.83 14.06
C TYR A 107 -30.69 -4.50 14.50
N LYS A 108 -31.67 -4.54 13.59
CA LYS A 108 -33.00 -5.12 13.87
C LYS A 108 -33.24 -6.33 12.95
N THR A 109 -34.04 -7.27 13.43
CA THR A 109 -34.47 -8.44 12.65
C THR A 109 -35.45 -8.04 11.54
N GLY A 110 -35.46 -8.80 10.44
CA GLY A 110 -36.40 -8.58 9.33
C GLY A 110 -36.06 -7.39 8.41
N ILE A 111 -34.99 -6.65 8.69
CA ILE A 111 -34.53 -5.55 7.84
C ILE A 111 -33.46 -6.05 6.89
N GLN A 112 -33.47 -5.53 5.66
CA GLN A 112 -32.49 -5.85 4.64
C GLN A 112 -31.17 -5.13 4.87
N TYR A 113 -30.12 -5.91 5.06
CA TYR A 113 -28.74 -5.44 5.25
C TYR A 113 -27.82 -6.01 4.17
N VAL A 114 -26.71 -5.35 4.00
CA VAL A 114 -25.52 -5.91 3.38
C VAL A 114 -24.49 -6.17 4.46
N VAL A 115 -24.03 -7.39 4.52
CA VAL A 115 -22.99 -7.87 5.41
C VAL A 115 -21.71 -7.99 4.61
N PHE A 116 -20.63 -7.39 5.09
CA PHE A 116 -19.31 -7.48 4.51
C PHE A 116 -18.33 -8.02 5.53
N GLY A 117 -17.56 -9.04 5.15
CA GLY A 117 -16.55 -9.64 6.00
C GLY A 117 -15.83 -10.80 5.34
N LYS A 118 -14.84 -11.34 6.03
CA LYS A 118 -14.16 -12.58 5.61
C LYS A 118 -14.89 -13.77 6.19
N PRO A 119 -15.38 -14.72 5.37
CA PRO A 119 -15.95 -15.94 5.87
C PRO A 119 -14.87 -16.82 6.50
N SER A 120 -15.23 -17.56 7.52
CA SER A 120 -14.42 -18.59 8.13
C SER A 120 -15.29 -19.78 8.50
N ALA A 121 -14.76 -21.00 8.42
CA ALA A 121 -15.44 -22.21 8.85
C ALA A 121 -15.09 -22.51 10.31
N PHE A 122 -16.11 -22.84 11.10
CA PHE A 122 -15.96 -23.31 12.47
C PHE A 122 -17.01 -24.37 12.77
N ASN A 123 -16.60 -25.56 13.22
CA ASN A 123 -17.48 -26.71 13.46
C ASN A 123 -18.40 -27.05 12.27
N GLY A 124 -17.88 -27.00 11.06
CA GLY A 124 -18.64 -27.33 9.84
C GLY A 124 -19.65 -26.27 9.40
N ARG A 125 -19.66 -25.08 10.04
CA ARG A 125 -20.53 -23.96 9.66
C ARG A 125 -19.71 -22.74 9.29
N PHE A 126 -20.17 -22.01 8.30
CA PHE A 126 -19.57 -20.72 7.96
C PHE A 126 -20.04 -19.63 8.92
N ASN A 127 -19.09 -18.77 9.28
CA ASN A 127 -19.37 -17.58 10.07
C ASN A 127 -18.58 -16.37 9.55
N ILE A 128 -19.00 -15.17 9.92
CA ILE A 128 -18.26 -13.93 9.69
C ILE A 128 -18.09 -13.24 11.03
N VAL A 129 -16.84 -13.08 11.44
CA VAL A 129 -16.47 -12.45 12.73
C VAL A 129 -16.36 -10.94 12.56
N HIS A 130 -17.02 -10.19 13.44
CA HIS A 130 -17.06 -8.72 13.42
C HIS A 130 -17.36 -8.13 12.03
N PRO A 131 -18.47 -8.57 11.37
CA PRO A 131 -18.81 -8.06 10.06
C PRO A 131 -19.11 -6.56 10.07
N GLU A 132 -18.84 -5.90 8.94
CA GLU A 132 -19.45 -4.60 8.65
C GLU A 132 -20.88 -4.83 8.15
N ILE A 133 -21.84 -4.12 8.73
CA ILE A 133 -23.26 -4.23 8.33
C ILE A 133 -23.78 -2.84 7.97
N GLU A 134 -24.38 -2.74 6.79
CA GLU A 134 -24.97 -1.51 6.27
C GLU A 134 -26.41 -1.79 5.80
N LEU A 135 -27.27 -0.78 5.95
CA LEU A 135 -28.64 -0.87 5.39
C LEU A 135 -28.56 -0.87 3.85
N VAL A 136 -29.32 -1.73 3.21
CA VAL A 136 -29.41 -1.76 1.73
C VAL A 136 -29.84 -0.41 1.18
N SER A 137 -30.71 0.31 1.88
CA SER A 137 -31.18 1.66 1.49
C SER A 137 -30.12 2.76 1.58
N GLN A 138 -29.00 2.50 2.26
CA GLN A 138 -27.90 3.46 2.42
C GLN A 138 -26.69 3.14 1.52
N LEU A 139 -26.78 2.10 0.72
CA LEU A 139 -25.70 1.75 -0.20
C LEU A 139 -25.66 2.73 -1.38
N PRO A 140 -24.47 3.08 -1.85
CA PRO A 140 -24.35 3.79 -3.10
C PRO A 140 -24.85 2.90 -4.25
N PRO A 141 -25.24 3.50 -5.40
CA PRO A 141 -25.59 2.73 -6.59
C PRO A 141 -24.50 1.72 -6.99
N PRO A 142 -24.83 0.57 -7.57
CA PRO A 142 -23.86 -0.47 -7.93
C PRO A 142 -22.67 0.05 -8.77
N GLU A 143 -22.92 1.04 -9.61
CA GLU A 143 -21.92 1.70 -10.46
C GLU A 143 -20.86 2.48 -9.64
N GLN A 144 -21.20 2.85 -8.42
CA GLN A 144 -20.29 3.53 -7.47
C GLN A 144 -19.71 2.54 -6.43
N MET A 145 -20.19 1.31 -6.42
CA MET A 145 -19.60 0.22 -5.65
C MET A 145 -18.41 -0.31 -6.45
N GLY A 146 -17.22 -0.04 -5.97
CA GLY A 146 -15.99 -0.44 -6.64
C GLY A 146 -14.95 -0.91 -5.66
N LEU A 147 -13.71 -0.73 -6.04
CA LEU A 147 -12.57 -1.06 -5.22
C LEU A 147 -12.50 -0.15 -4.00
N GLN A 148 -12.80 -0.69 -2.83
CA GLN A 148 -12.71 0.04 -1.57
C GLN A 148 -11.28 0.02 -1.05
N PRO A 149 -10.66 1.19 -0.79
CA PRO A 149 -9.31 1.29 -0.26
C PRO A 149 -9.27 0.93 1.23
N PHE A 150 -8.22 0.23 1.65
CA PHE A 150 -7.91 -0.04 3.05
C PHE A 150 -6.58 0.60 3.41
N TYR A 151 -6.57 1.35 4.53
CA TYR A 151 -5.42 2.10 5.02
C TYR A 151 -4.82 1.41 6.24
N ASN A 152 -3.50 1.50 6.38
CA ASN A 152 -2.83 1.08 7.60
C ASN A 152 -3.29 1.94 8.78
N THR A 153 -3.63 1.29 9.88
CA THR A 153 -4.06 1.92 11.12
C THR A 153 -3.50 1.15 12.30
N SER A 154 -3.04 1.85 13.33
CA SER A 154 -2.60 1.23 14.57
C SER A 154 -3.79 0.80 15.46
N GLU A 155 -3.53 -0.06 16.44
CA GLU A 155 -4.56 -0.46 17.42
C GLU A 155 -5.08 0.75 18.22
N LYS A 156 -4.22 1.72 18.54
CA LYS A 156 -4.65 2.96 19.23
C LYS A 156 -5.60 3.79 18.36
N MET A 157 -5.34 3.85 17.05
CA MET A 157 -6.23 4.53 16.12
C MET A 157 -7.59 3.82 16.03
N LYS A 158 -7.62 2.49 15.94
CA LYS A 158 -8.87 1.72 15.91
C LYS A 158 -9.70 1.92 17.18
N ASN A 159 -9.06 1.92 18.35
CA ASN A 159 -9.70 2.17 19.63
C ASN A 159 -10.27 3.62 19.75
N SER A 160 -9.71 4.55 18.98
CA SER A 160 -10.18 5.94 18.87
C SER A 160 -11.12 6.17 17.68
N PHE A 161 -11.68 5.12 17.10
CA PHE A 161 -12.55 5.14 15.92
C PHE A 161 -11.92 5.73 14.65
N LEU A 162 -10.58 5.82 14.60
CA LEU A 162 -9.80 6.19 13.40
C LEU A 162 -9.45 4.95 12.60
N ASN A 163 -10.45 4.24 12.13
CA ASN A 163 -10.30 3.08 11.24
C ASN A 163 -10.20 3.52 9.76
N SER A 164 -9.97 2.55 8.88
CA SER A 164 -9.84 2.78 7.44
C SER A 164 -11.04 3.53 6.83
N LYS A 165 -12.27 3.24 7.27
CA LYS A 165 -13.49 3.91 6.79
C LYS A 165 -13.53 5.39 7.22
N MET A 166 -13.06 5.69 8.43
CA MET A 166 -12.95 7.07 8.89
C MET A 166 -11.88 7.85 8.10
N LEU A 167 -10.74 7.22 7.80
CA LEU A 167 -9.71 7.83 6.94
C LEU A 167 -10.26 8.15 5.55
N GLN A 168 -11.03 7.26 4.94
CA GLN A 168 -11.71 7.54 3.66
C GLN A 168 -12.58 8.79 3.75
N ARG A 169 -13.36 8.94 4.84
CA ARG A 169 -14.23 10.10 5.05
C ARG A 169 -13.46 11.40 5.22
N ILE A 170 -12.27 11.36 5.84
CA ILE A 170 -11.42 12.53 6.01
C ILE A 170 -10.71 12.88 4.69
N ILE A 171 -10.26 11.88 3.93
CA ILE A 171 -9.57 12.05 2.64
C ILE A 171 -10.53 12.59 1.56
N PHE A 172 -11.79 12.18 1.57
CA PHE A 172 -12.75 12.52 0.52
C PHE A 172 -12.91 14.03 0.27
N PRO A 173 -13.12 14.90 1.28
CA PRO A 173 -13.18 16.35 1.07
C PRO A 173 -11.88 16.92 0.48
N VAL A 174 -10.72 16.40 0.89
CA VAL A 174 -9.42 16.84 0.35
C VAL A 174 -9.30 16.46 -1.13
N ILE A 175 -9.71 15.24 -1.50
CA ILE A 175 -9.77 14.81 -2.91
C ILE A 175 -10.72 15.72 -3.73
N GLN A 176 -11.86 16.10 -3.18
CA GLN A 176 -12.78 17.03 -3.88
C GLN A 176 -12.14 18.41 -4.09
N SER A 177 -11.36 18.90 -3.12
CA SER A 177 -10.71 20.21 -3.23
C SER A 177 -9.60 20.26 -4.29
N ILE A 178 -8.95 19.11 -4.61
CA ILE A 178 -7.91 19.05 -5.64
C ILE A 178 -8.44 18.72 -7.05
N LYS A 179 -9.72 18.33 -7.18
CA LYS A 179 -10.31 17.98 -8.50
C LYS A 179 -10.18 19.05 -9.58
N PRO A 180 -10.22 20.36 -9.28
CA PRO A 180 -9.97 21.39 -10.30
C PRO A 180 -8.58 21.33 -10.92
N GLY A 181 -7.64 20.62 -10.28
CA GLY A 181 -6.27 20.42 -10.71
C GLY A 181 -5.26 21.01 -9.73
N ILE A 182 -4.18 20.25 -9.52
CA ILE A 182 -2.98 20.70 -8.83
C ILE A 182 -1.79 20.65 -9.80
N PRO A 183 -0.76 21.48 -9.60
CA PRO A 183 0.46 21.42 -10.43
C PRO A 183 1.05 20.02 -10.41
N ASP A 184 1.43 19.53 -11.58
CA ASP A 184 2.11 18.23 -11.66
C ASP A 184 3.57 18.37 -11.20
N THR A 185 4.06 17.36 -10.49
CA THR A 185 5.42 17.31 -10.00
C THR A 185 6.41 16.84 -11.06
N LEU A 186 5.95 16.15 -12.11
CA LEU A 186 6.77 15.72 -13.23
C LEU A 186 6.63 16.65 -14.42
N PRO A 187 7.72 16.90 -15.15
CA PRO A 187 7.67 17.66 -16.41
C PRO A 187 6.75 17.00 -17.46
N ALA A 188 6.07 17.81 -18.25
CA ALA A 188 5.10 17.34 -19.24
C ALA A 188 5.67 16.33 -20.25
N TYR A 189 6.94 16.50 -20.66
CA TYR A 189 7.60 15.57 -21.58
C TYR A 189 7.75 14.15 -21.01
N LEU A 190 7.93 14.01 -19.68
CA LEU A 190 7.97 12.68 -19.04
C LEU A 190 6.59 12.04 -19.00
N LEU A 191 5.55 12.81 -18.69
CA LEU A 191 4.18 12.32 -18.72
C LEU A 191 3.81 11.76 -20.10
N GLN A 192 4.17 12.49 -21.17
CA GLN A 192 3.93 12.06 -22.54
C GLN A 192 4.77 10.85 -22.93
N LYS A 193 6.09 10.90 -22.68
CA LYS A 193 7.03 9.83 -23.07
C LYS A 193 6.67 8.47 -22.46
N PHE A 194 6.21 8.46 -21.23
CA PHE A 194 5.89 7.22 -20.50
C PHE A 194 4.38 6.97 -20.37
N ALA A 195 3.55 7.74 -21.07
CA ALA A 195 2.09 7.65 -21.02
C ALA A 195 1.55 7.62 -19.59
N LEU A 196 2.09 8.49 -18.71
CA LEU A 196 1.72 8.54 -17.30
C LEU A 196 0.46 9.39 -17.10
N MET A 197 -0.37 8.97 -16.16
CA MET A 197 -1.51 9.75 -15.67
C MET A 197 -0.99 11.01 -14.95
N ASN A 198 -1.72 12.14 -15.01
CA ASN A 198 -1.36 13.34 -14.24
C ASN A 198 -1.51 13.11 -12.72
N LEU A 199 -0.89 14.01 -11.91
CA LEU A 199 -0.86 13.85 -10.45
C LEU A 199 -2.27 13.89 -9.85
N THR A 200 -3.12 14.83 -10.25
CA THR A 200 -4.48 14.97 -9.72
C THR A 200 -5.30 13.70 -9.93
N GLU A 201 -5.35 13.21 -11.17
CA GLU A 201 -6.07 11.97 -11.49
C GLU A 201 -5.49 10.76 -10.77
N SER A 202 -4.16 10.72 -10.58
CA SER A 202 -3.50 9.63 -9.87
C SER A 202 -3.87 9.62 -8.39
N LEU A 203 -3.89 10.77 -7.72
CA LEU A 203 -4.33 10.89 -6.34
C LEU A 203 -5.82 10.55 -6.19
N VAL A 204 -6.67 10.99 -7.10
CA VAL A 204 -8.09 10.61 -7.10
C VAL A 204 -8.25 9.10 -7.22
N ASN A 205 -7.58 8.46 -8.20
CA ASN A 205 -7.78 7.04 -8.48
C ASN A 205 -7.03 6.10 -7.52
N VAL A 206 -5.99 6.54 -6.81
CA VAL A 206 -5.39 5.72 -5.74
C VAL A 206 -6.26 5.69 -4.49
N HIS A 207 -7.00 6.76 -4.18
CA HIS A 207 -7.88 6.81 -3.03
C HIS A 207 -9.31 6.34 -3.34
N PHE A 208 -9.84 6.70 -4.51
CA PHE A 208 -11.19 6.36 -4.95
C PHE A 208 -11.16 5.90 -6.42
N PRO A 209 -10.68 4.67 -6.66
CA PRO A 209 -10.50 4.17 -8.02
C PRO A 209 -11.82 3.96 -8.73
N LYS A 210 -11.93 4.46 -9.96
CA LYS A 210 -13.09 4.20 -10.82
C LYS A 210 -13.19 2.71 -11.24
N ASN A 211 -12.03 2.10 -11.49
CA ASN A 211 -11.89 0.69 -11.84
C ASN A 211 -10.44 0.23 -11.65
N ALA A 212 -10.19 -1.07 -11.81
CA ALA A 212 -8.87 -1.66 -11.64
C ALA A 212 -7.81 -1.09 -12.60
N ASN A 213 -8.17 -0.76 -13.84
CA ASN A 213 -7.23 -0.17 -14.81
C ASN A 213 -6.81 1.23 -14.39
N ALA A 214 -7.75 2.09 -13.98
CA ALA A 214 -7.45 3.44 -13.48
C ALA A 214 -6.56 3.38 -12.23
N LEU A 215 -6.82 2.44 -11.30
CA LEU A 215 -5.99 2.19 -10.13
C LEU A 215 -4.56 1.80 -10.51
N ASN A 216 -4.39 0.88 -11.49
CA ASN A 216 -3.08 0.44 -11.93
C ASN A 216 -2.28 1.58 -12.57
N LYS A 217 -2.90 2.40 -13.42
CA LYS A 217 -2.27 3.59 -14.00
C LYS A 217 -1.87 4.62 -12.93
N ALA A 218 -2.74 4.86 -11.94
CA ALA A 218 -2.44 5.74 -10.82
C ALA A 218 -1.24 5.25 -10.00
N ARG A 219 -1.21 3.95 -9.66
CA ARG A 219 -0.08 3.32 -8.97
C ARG A 219 1.21 3.39 -9.78
N GLN A 220 1.15 3.14 -11.08
CA GLN A 220 2.29 3.27 -11.97
C GLN A 220 2.88 4.68 -11.93
N ARG A 221 2.02 5.72 -12.03
CA ARG A 221 2.44 7.12 -11.96
C ARG A 221 3.11 7.47 -10.64
N LEU A 222 2.50 7.08 -9.52
CA LEU A 222 3.02 7.42 -8.18
C LEU A 222 4.33 6.68 -7.88
N LYS A 223 4.44 5.39 -8.25
CA LYS A 223 5.70 4.63 -8.14
C LYS A 223 6.81 5.20 -9.04
N PHE A 224 6.46 5.58 -10.28
CA PHE A 224 7.42 6.21 -11.18
C PHE A 224 7.98 7.51 -10.58
N GLU A 225 7.12 8.35 -10.04
CA GLU A 225 7.52 9.61 -9.40
C GLU A 225 8.50 9.37 -8.24
N GLU A 226 8.15 8.49 -7.32
CA GLU A 226 8.98 8.16 -6.16
C GLU A 226 10.37 7.68 -6.59
N LEU A 227 10.43 6.68 -7.50
CA LEU A 227 11.68 6.14 -8.00
C LEU A 227 12.48 7.16 -8.82
N PHE A 228 11.81 8.01 -9.59
CA PHE A 228 12.43 9.07 -10.36
C PHE A 228 13.16 10.07 -9.47
N TYR A 229 12.51 10.57 -8.42
CA TYR A 229 13.14 11.52 -7.51
C TYR A 229 14.26 10.90 -6.66
N ILE A 230 14.11 9.64 -6.23
CA ILE A 230 15.19 8.89 -5.58
C ILE A 230 16.40 8.82 -6.51
N GLN A 231 16.21 8.41 -7.76
CA GLN A 231 17.28 8.29 -8.74
C GLN A 231 17.90 9.65 -9.07
N LEU A 232 17.08 10.69 -9.20
CA LEU A 232 17.56 12.06 -9.44
C LEU A 232 18.47 12.55 -8.30
N ASN A 233 18.06 12.32 -7.05
CA ASN A 233 18.88 12.66 -5.87
C ASN A 233 20.21 11.90 -5.85
N ILE A 234 20.21 10.61 -6.17
CA ILE A 234 21.45 9.80 -6.26
C ILE A 234 22.37 10.36 -7.35
N LEU A 235 21.83 10.66 -8.53
CA LEU A 235 22.61 11.24 -9.63
C LEU A 235 23.16 12.62 -9.28
N GLN A 236 22.38 13.47 -8.60
CA GLN A 236 22.81 14.78 -8.15
C GLN A 236 23.97 14.67 -7.14
N GLN A 237 23.86 13.80 -6.14
CA GLN A 237 24.93 13.54 -5.17
C GLN A 237 26.19 12.97 -5.84
N THR A 238 26.02 12.04 -6.78
CA THR A 238 27.13 11.47 -7.54
C THR A 238 27.83 12.55 -8.34
N LYS A 239 27.10 13.38 -9.08
CA LYS A 239 27.65 14.48 -9.86
C LYS A 239 28.35 15.52 -8.99
N TRP A 240 27.75 15.87 -7.85
CA TRP A 240 28.36 16.78 -6.88
C TRP A 240 29.70 16.22 -6.35
N ARG A 241 29.73 14.93 -5.97
CA ARG A 241 30.94 14.24 -5.51
C ARG A 241 32.04 14.25 -6.59
N ASP A 242 31.69 13.92 -7.83
CA ASP A 242 32.65 13.87 -8.95
C ASP A 242 33.25 15.26 -9.26
N GLN A 243 32.54 16.34 -8.97
CA GLN A 243 33.03 17.72 -9.13
C GLN A 243 33.94 18.16 -7.98
N HIS A 244 33.66 17.74 -6.73
CA HIS A 244 34.38 18.23 -5.55
C HIS A 244 35.52 17.32 -5.09
N PHE A 245 35.47 16.03 -5.41
CA PHE A 245 36.46 15.06 -5.01
C PHE A 245 37.10 14.40 -6.22
N LYS A 246 38.41 14.51 -6.32
CA LYS A 246 39.19 13.82 -7.36
C LYS A 246 39.70 12.49 -6.82
N GLY A 247 39.77 11.48 -7.69
CA GLY A 247 40.41 10.21 -7.39
C GLY A 247 41.90 10.27 -7.66
N PHE A 248 42.66 9.37 -7.05
CA PHE A 248 44.04 9.16 -7.41
C PHE A 248 44.15 8.58 -8.81
N VAL A 249 45.08 9.13 -9.63
CA VAL A 249 45.26 8.68 -11.01
C VAL A 249 46.36 7.63 -11.09
N PHE A 250 46.00 6.39 -11.37
CA PHE A 250 47.00 5.34 -11.68
C PHE A 250 47.26 5.34 -13.18
N GLY A 251 48.15 6.22 -13.63
CA GLY A 251 48.44 6.43 -15.06
C GLY A 251 49.11 5.25 -15.73
N GLN A 252 50.00 4.52 -15.06
CA GLN A 252 50.75 3.40 -15.62
C GLN A 252 50.57 2.11 -14.83
N ILE A 253 50.49 0.99 -15.54
CA ILE A 253 50.58 -0.34 -14.92
C ILE A 253 52.09 -0.63 -14.72
N GLY A 254 52.51 -0.73 -13.44
CA GLY A 254 53.88 -0.96 -13.07
C GLY A 254 54.35 -2.40 -13.29
N HIS A 255 55.66 -2.58 -13.09
CA HIS A 255 56.33 -3.88 -13.20
C HIS A 255 55.66 -4.96 -12.31
N TYR A 256 55.33 -4.61 -11.06
CA TYR A 256 54.70 -5.54 -10.09
C TYR A 256 53.42 -6.17 -10.59
N PHE A 257 52.54 -5.40 -11.19
CA PHE A 257 51.27 -5.94 -11.74
C PHE A 257 51.53 -6.90 -12.92
N ASN A 258 52.45 -6.51 -13.84
CA ASN A 258 52.77 -7.32 -15.01
C ASN A 258 53.44 -8.63 -14.62
N THR A 259 54.36 -8.58 -13.67
CA THR A 259 55.07 -9.76 -13.15
C THR A 259 54.10 -10.68 -12.43
N PHE A 260 53.24 -10.15 -11.53
CA PHE A 260 52.22 -10.95 -10.87
C PHE A 260 51.29 -11.66 -11.89
N PHE A 261 50.81 -10.91 -12.87
CA PHE A 261 49.91 -11.45 -13.89
C PHE A 261 50.53 -12.54 -14.75
N LYS A 262 51.82 -12.42 -15.12
CA LYS A 262 52.49 -13.35 -15.98
C LYS A 262 53.08 -14.56 -15.24
N ASP A 263 53.67 -14.34 -14.08
CA ASP A 263 54.58 -15.30 -13.46
C ASP A 263 53.99 -15.93 -12.19
N PHE A 264 53.02 -15.26 -11.53
CA PHE A 264 52.50 -15.69 -10.24
C PHE A 264 51.02 -16.02 -10.25
N LEU A 265 50.27 -15.74 -11.32
CA LEU A 265 48.86 -16.10 -11.38
C LEU A 265 48.71 -17.60 -11.69
N PRO A 266 48.20 -18.44 -10.78
CA PRO A 266 48.20 -19.89 -10.95
C PRO A 266 47.11 -20.42 -11.90
N PHE A 267 46.29 -19.53 -12.48
CA PHE A 267 45.21 -19.88 -13.41
C PHE A 267 45.03 -18.83 -14.49
N GLU A 268 44.39 -19.20 -15.59
CA GLU A 268 43.96 -18.24 -16.59
C GLU A 268 42.66 -17.53 -16.19
N LEU A 269 42.66 -16.20 -16.34
CA LEU A 269 41.46 -15.41 -16.09
C LEU A 269 40.37 -15.72 -17.14
N THR A 270 39.14 -15.87 -16.67
CA THR A 270 37.97 -15.98 -17.54
C THR A 270 37.73 -14.70 -18.33
N GLY A 271 36.99 -14.79 -19.43
CA GLY A 271 36.61 -13.60 -20.22
C GLY A 271 35.88 -12.52 -19.40
N ALA A 272 35.06 -12.90 -18.41
CA ALA A 272 34.36 -11.99 -17.49
C ALA A 272 35.36 -11.26 -16.58
N GLN A 273 36.31 -11.99 -15.98
CA GLN A 273 37.34 -11.41 -15.12
C GLN A 273 38.25 -10.43 -15.90
N LYS A 274 38.66 -10.80 -17.12
CA LYS A 274 39.44 -9.92 -18.01
C LYS A 274 38.70 -8.64 -18.35
N ARG A 275 37.38 -8.71 -18.57
CA ARG A 275 36.51 -7.53 -18.81
C ARG A 275 36.46 -6.64 -17.61
N VAL A 276 36.18 -7.18 -16.42
CA VAL A 276 36.09 -6.42 -15.16
C VAL A 276 37.40 -5.71 -14.86
N LEU A 277 38.53 -6.38 -15.01
CA LEU A 277 39.88 -5.76 -14.82
C LEU A 277 40.13 -4.59 -15.78
N ARG A 278 39.71 -4.71 -17.06
CA ARG A 278 39.77 -3.58 -17.99
C ARG A 278 38.91 -2.39 -17.57
N GLU A 279 37.70 -2.65 -17.10
CA GLU A 279 36.83 -1.60 -16.62
C GLU A 279 37.42 -0.90 -15.39
N ILE A 280 37.94 -1.66 -14.40
CA ILE A 280 38.64 -1.10 -13.25
C ILE A 280 39.84 -0.27 -13.71
N ARG A 281 40.60 -0.76 -14.70
CA ARG A 281 41.76 -0.06 -15.28
C ARG A 281 41.38 1.32 -15.84
N ILE A 282 40.26 1.38 -16.57
CA ILE A 282 39.74 2.65 -17.12
C ILE A 282 39.37 3.60 -16.01
N ASP A 283 38.69 3.09 -14.99
CA ASP A 283 38.25 3.91 -13.86
C ASP A 283 39.41 4.50 -13.07
N VAL A 284 40.43 3.68 -12.71
CA VAL A 284 41.62 4.17 -11.94
C VAL A 284 42.45 5.16 -12.72
N ALA A 285 42.39 5.18 -14.05
CA ALA A 285 43.06 6.16 -14.90
C ALA A 285 42.21 7.44 -15.10
N SER A 286 40.95 7.45 -14.73
CA SER A 286 40.01 8.54 -15.03
C SER A 286 40.20 9.80 -14.15
N GLY A 287 40.85 9.69 -13.01
CA GLY A 287 40.94 10.75 -12.00
C GLY A 287 39.67 11.01 -11.21
N ARG A 288 38.67 10.16 -11.36
CA ARG A 288 37.43 10.19 -10.57
C ARG A 288 37.49 9.18 -9.43
N GLN A 289 36.73 9.39 -8.37
CA GLN A 289 36.58 8.39 -7.33
C GLN A 289 35.85 7.16 -7.88
N ILE A 290 36.43 5.98 -7.63
CA ILE A 290 35.84 4.73 -8.04
C ILE A 290 34.76 4.31 -7.03
N ASN A 291 33.57 3.99 -7.52
CA ASN A 291 32.49 3.41 -6.75
C ASN A 291 31.89 2.25 -7.53
N ARG A 292 32.47 1.05 -7.36
CA ARG A 292 32.01 -0.16 -8.02
C ARG A 292 31.75 -1.28 -7.01
N LEU A 293 30.68 -2.01 -7.21
CA LEU A 293 30.40 -3.26 -6.51
C LEU A 293 30.87 -4.42 -7.37
N LEU A 294 31.92 -5.12 -6.93
CA LEU A 294 32.34 -6.36 -7.52
C LEU A 294 31.59 -7.53 -6.89
N LYS A 295 30.75 -8.20 -7.68
CA LYS A 295 30.06 -9.42 -7.25
C LYS A 295 30.75 -10.63 -7.86
N ALA A 296 31.42 -11.43 -7.01
CA ALA A 296 31.98 -12.71 -7.38
C ALA A 296 31.11 -13.85 -6.83
N MET A 297 30.85 -14.88 -7.65
CA MET A 297 30.33 -16.16 -7.18
C MET A 297 31.52 -17.06 -6.85
N TRP A 298 31.56 -17.59 -5.64
CA TRP A 298 32.51 -18.63 -5.25
C TRP A 298 31.90 -19.97 -5.70
N GLU A 299 32.46 -20.58 -6.72
CA GLU A 299 32.32 -22.02 -6.90
C GLU A 299 33.24 -22.69 -5.89
N VAL A 300 32.66 -23.31 -4.87
CA VAL A 300 33.39 -24.24 -4.02
C VAL A 300 33.54 -25.51 -4.86
N GLU A 301 34.66 -25.65 -5.57
CA GLU A 301 35.06 -26.95 -6.03
C GLU A 301 35.18 -27.84 -4.78
N LYS A 302 34.26 -28.80 -4.66
CA LYS A 302 34.44 -29.93 -3.75
C LYS A 302 35.68 -30.67 -4.21
N LEU A 303 36.79 -30.48 -3.51
CA LEU A 303 37.89 -31.40 -3.53
C LEU A 303 37.34 -32.74 -3.00
N SER A 304 37.06 -33.65 -3.93
CA SER A 304 36.82 -35.07 -3.67
C SER A 304 38.15 -35.77 -3.39
#